data_1a45357b91b5c596115702cdeb1e5321
#
_entry.id   1a45357b91b5c596115702cdeb1e5321
#
_cell.length_a   1.000
_cell.length_b   1.000
_cell.length_c   1.000
_cell.angle_alpha   90.00
_cell.angle_beta   90.00
_cell.angle_gamma   90.00
#
_symmetry.space_group_name_H-M   'P 1'
#
loop_
_entity.id
_entity.type
_entity.pdbx_description
1 polymer ?
#
loop_
_entity_poly.entity_id
_entity_poly.type
_entity_poly.pdbx_seq_one_letter_code
_entity_poly.pdbx_strand_id
1 'polypeptide(L)'
;MLRDLCEVTMLEEGDPQSFRVRAYESAAQAIAAQANDLGQLTVRELQKIDGIGKSTAEKIRELIETGKVMKLETLRQKHPPAVVALLRIQGLGPKALQRLRAELGVQSIDDLRRVLAEHKLRALKGFGQKSEEKLAQSLARLEEQGAVGRTPISVALPLAERIVAHLAALPGVSYASTCGSLRRFSETIGDVDVLVAAADPEPVMEALCAMSLVDRVIGRGAAKTSVVTRRGTQVDLRVVAAHQIGAALLYFTGSKGHNIKLRMRALSRGWTLNEYALSEVEGGRVVASETEEQIYGALGLPFIPPVLREDCGEIEAAENGALPRPIPRVIGDFHVHTTVSGDGRSTLEEVVAAARARGYRVLAITDHAEGTLSGVGRDALLEQRARFRALQSELGDSLRLLHGVELNIGAEGELDYDLEFRRAFDWCVASVHDHFELDRAAQTRRVIAAMRDPSVSMIGHLSARMIGGRPPIMLDIDAIAAAAEETGTALEVNGALPRLDLSVEALRRTRGRDVTFLLTSDAHRAEELERVRYATLNAERAWVDPDRIANTWAPERLISWITDNRSPLPRRGRARTRPGC
;
A
#
# COMPACT_ATOMS: atom_id res chain seq x y z
N MET A 1 8.36 -15.71 7.18
CA MET A 1 9.13 -16.44 8.20
C MET A 1 8.98 -15.86 9.60
N LEU A 2 9.42 -14.61 9.93
CA LEU A 2 9.28 -14.06 11.29
C LEU A 2 7.82 -13.92 11.74
N ARG A 3 6.91 -13.53 10.87
CA ARG A 3 5.46 -13.51 11.16
C ARG A 3 4.93 -14.91 11.46
N ASP A 4 5.35 -15.91 10.70
CA ASP A 4 4.96 -17.30 10.94
C ASP A 4 5.51 -17.81 12.28
N LEU A 5 6.80 -17.48 12.60
CA LEU A 5 7.37 -17.76 13.92
C LEU A 5 6.60 -17.09 15.05
N CYS A 6 6.13 -15.86 14.84
CA CYS A 6 5.30 -15.14 15.79
C CYS A 6 3.99 -15.91 16.05
N GLU A 7 3.23 -16.26 14.99
CA GLU A 7 1.94 -16.96 15.10
C GLU A 7 2.09 -18.34 15.76
N VAL A 8 3.06 -19.15 15.33
CA VAL A 8 3.25 -20.50 15.91
C VAL A 8 3.81 -20.44 17.32
N THR A 9 4.65 -19.44 17.67
CA THR A 9 5.17 -19.24 19.02
C THR A 9 4.06 -18.78 19.97
N MET A 10 3.16 -17.91 19.50
CA MET A 10 1.96 -17.50 20.22
C MET A 10 1.08 -18.72 20.60
N LEU A 11 0.94 -19.67 19.68
CA LEU A 11 0.24 -20.94 19.96
C LEU A 11 1.00 -21.83 20.95
N GLU A 12 2.32 -21.97 20.79
CA GLU A 12 3.14 -22.83 21.66
C GLU A 12 3.15 -22.31 23.11
N GLU A 13 3.26 -21.00 23.31
CA GLU A 13 3.34 -20.38 24.63
C GLU A 13 1.97 -20.02 25.23
N GLY A 14 0.93 -19.98 24.41
CA GLY A 14 -0.43 -19.59 24.83
C GLY A 14 -0.53 -18.11 25.23
N ASP A 15 0.51 -17.30 24.97
CA ASP A 15 0.58 -15.91 25.36
C ASP A 15 0.99 -14.99 24.19
N PRO A 16 0.06 -14.15 23.67
CA PRO A 16 0.36 -13.23 22.61
C PRO A 16 1.29 -12.08 23.00
N GLN A 17 1.56 -11.89 24.31
CA GLN A 17 2.43 -10.85 24.84
C GLN A 17 3.78 -11.40 25.34
N SER A 18 4.08 -12.66 25.07
CA SER A 18 5.33 -13.27 25.49
C SER A 18 6.55 -12.55 24.89
N PHE A 19 7.67 -12.61 25.60
CA PHE A 19 8.91 -11.95 25.16
C PHE A 19 9.33 -12.40 23.75
N ARG A 20 9.20 -13.69 23.43
CA ARG A 20 9.58 -14.24 22.12
C ARG A 20 8.66 -13.79 21.01
N VAL A 21 7.35 -13.72 21.25
CA VAL A 21 6.36 -13.21 20.29
C VAL A 21 6.69 -11.75 19.94
N ARG A 22 6.87 -10.90 20.97
CA ARG A 22 7.24 -9.50 20.78
C ARG A 22 8.60 -9.32 20.08
N ALA A 23 9.57 -10.17 20.39
CA ALA A 23 10.88 -10.12 19.73
C ALA A 23 10.77 -10.44 18.22
N TYR A 24 9.94 -11.41 17.82
CA TYR A 24 9.69 -11.71 16.41
C TYR A 24 8.88 -10.62 15.71
N GLU A 25 7.91 -10.00 16.39
CA GLU A 25 7.17 -8.85 15.87
C GLU A 25 8.08 -7.65 15.62
N SER A 26 8.89 -7.28 16.61
CA SER A 26 9.86 -6.17 16.50
C SER A 26 10.87 -6.41 15.39
N ALA A 27 11.40 -7.62 15.30
CA ALA A 27 12.34 -7.96 14.23
C ALA A 27 11.68 -7.95 12.84
N ALA A 28 10.42 -8.41 12.71
CA ALA A 28 9.70 -8.35 11.46
C ALA A 28 9.47 -6.89 11.00
N GLN A 29 9.18 -5.99 11.96
CA GLN A 29 9.05 -4.56 11.70
C GLN A 29 10.39 -3.93 11.32
N ALA A 30 11.45 -4.24 12.09
CA ALA A 30 12.80 -3.74 11.83
C ALA A 30 13.30 -4.12 10.43
N ILE A 31 13.07 -5.37 10.01
CA ILE A 31 13.43 -5.85 8.66
C ILE A 31 12.61 -5.13 7.58
N ALA A 32 11.32 -4.94 7.80
CA ALA A 32 10.47 -4.23 6.85
C ALA A 32 10.87 -2.75 6.67
N ALA A 33 11.54 -2.17 7.67
CA ALA A 33 12.07 -0.81 7.64
C ALA A 33 13.45 -0.70 6.96
N GLN A 34 14.20 -1.80 6.77
CA GLN A 34 15.52 -1.77 6.16
C GLN A 34 15.46 -1.61 4.65
N ALA A 35 16.29 -0.70 4.13
CA ALA A 35 16.48 -0.52 2.69
C ALA A 35 17.63 -1.39 2.13
N ASN A 36 18.49 -1.94 3.01
CA ASN A 36 19.66 -2.72 2.59
C ASN A 36 19.31 -4.19 2.39
N ASP A 37 20.05 -4.86 1.49
CA ASP A 37 19.96 -6.31 1.32
C ASP A 37 20.51 -7.02 2.58
N LEU A 38 19.60 -7.62 3.33
CA LEU A 38 19.95 -8.39 4.53
C LEU A 38 20.75 -9.66 4.19
N GLY A 39 20.73 -10.09 2.94
CA GLY A 39 21.44 -11.27 2.45
C GLY A 39 22.96 -11.21 2.65
N GLN A 40 23.52 -10.01 2.64
CA GLN A 40 24.95 -9.76 2.79
C GLN A 40 25.39 -9.54 4.24
N LEU A 41 24.44 -9.30 5.17
CA LEU A 41 24.78 -8.96 6.55
C LEU A 41 25.12 -10.20 7.38
N THR A 42 26.19 -10.12 8.15
CA THR A 42 26.56 -11.12 9.15
C THR A 42 25.60 -11.09 10.34
N VAL A 43 25.61 -12.16 11.17
CA VAL A 43 24.80 -12.18 12.42
C VAL A 43 25.12 -10.97 13.31
N ARG A 44 26.38 -10.54 13.39
CA ARG A 44 26.78 -9.37 14.20
C ARG A 44 26.24 -8.05 13.65
N GLU A 45 26.17 -7.92 12.34
CA GLU A 45 25.60 -6.72 11.68
C GLU A 45 24.08 -6.70 11.80
N LEU A 46 23.41 -7.83 11.63
CA LEU A 46 21.98 -7.96 11.89
C LEU A 46 21.60 -7.57 13.33
N GLN A 47 22.45 -7.90 14.32
CA GLN A 47 22.22 -7.51 15.72
C GLN A 47 22.39 -6.00 16.00
N LYS A 48 23.03 -5.24 15.10
CA LYS A 48 23.11 -3.77 15.22
C LYS A 48 21.80 -3.08 14.82
N ILE A 49 20.91 -3.81 14.15
CA ILE A 49 19.58 -3.29 13.78
C ILE A 49 18.71 -3.35 15.03
N ASP A 50 18.20 -2.19 15.45
CA ASP A 50 17.30 -2.12 16.60
C ASP A 50 16.08 -3.02 16.40
N GLY A 51 15.70 -3.77 17.42
CA GLY A 51 14.65 -4.78 17.35
C GLY A 51 15.09 -6.18 16.90
N ILE A 52 16.36 -6.40 16.49
CA ILE A 52 16.88 -7.71 16.10
C ILE A 52 17.88 -8.24 17.16
N GLY A 53 17.41 -9.12 18.03
CA GLY A 53 18.26 -9.81 18.99
C GLY A 53 19.06 -10.96 18.37
N LYS A 54 20.08 -11.46 19.10
CA LYS A 54 20.99 -12.53 18.65
C LYS A 54 20.26 -13.74 18.07
N SER A 55 19.31 -14.31 18.82
CA SER A 55 18.56 -15.50 18.39
C SER A 55 17.73 -15.28 17.10
N THR A 56 17.25 -14.05 16.89
CA THR A 56 16.51 -13.70 15.67
C THR A 56 17.46 -13.50 14.50
N ALA A 57 18.61 -12.86 14.72
CA ALA A 57 19.67 -12.69 13.71
C ALA A 57 20.18 -14.05 13.20
N GLU A 58 20.39 -15.02 14.11
CA GLU A 58 20.78 -16.38 13.76
C GLU A 58 19.74 -17.07 12.86
N LYS A 59 18.44 -16.92 13.16
CA LYS A 59 17.36 -17.48 12.32
C LYS A 59 17.23 -16.81 10.96
N ILE A 60 17.50 -15.50 10.88
CA ILE A 60 17.54 -14.78 9.61
C ILE A 60 18.66 -15.33 8.74
N ARG A 61 19.86 -15.52 9.31
CA ARG A 61 20.99 -16.13 8.58
C ARG A 61 20.71 -17.56 8.16
N GLU A 62 20.15 -18.38 9.06
CA GLU A 62 19.72 -19.75 8.75
C GLU A 62 18.77 -19.78 7.55
N LEU A 63 17.76 -18.87 7.50
CA LEU A 63 16.85 -18.76 6.35
C LEU A 63 17.61 -18.41 5.07
N ILE A 64 18.50 -17.42 5.12
CA ILE A 64 19.25 -16.94 3.94
C ILE A 64 20.17 -18.04 3.40
N GLU A 65 20.84 -18.80 4.28
CA GLU A 65 21.82 -19.82 3.90
C GLU A 65 21.17 -21.14 3.47
N THR A 66 20.06 -21.53 4.11
CA THR A 66 19.46 -22.85 3.92
C THR A 66 18.08 -22.83 3.28
N GLY A 67 17.47 -21.66 3.14
CA GLY A 67 16.08 -21.48 2.70
C GLY A 67 15.03 -21.91 3.71
N LYS A 68 15.43 -22.37 4.91
CA LYS A 68 14.54 -22.88 5.96
C LYS A 68 15.01 -22.40 7.34
N VAL A 69 14.11 -22.46 8.32
CA VAL A 69 14.40 -22.22 9.73
C VAL A 69 13.93 -23.43 10.54
N MET A 70 14.87 -24.22 11.05
CA MET A 70 14.57 -25.49 11.75
C MET A 70 13.59 -25.31 12.91
N LYS A 71 13.70 -24.21 13.65
CA LYS A 71 12.75 -23.89 14.73
C LYS A 71 11.33 -23.71 14.22
N LEU A 72 11.15 -23.08 13.05
CA LEU A 72 9.83 -22.91 12.43
C LEU A 72 9.27 -24.25 11.97
N GLU A 73 10.09 -25.07 11.32
CA GLU A 73 9.67 -26.41 10.86
C GLU A 73 9.24 -27.29 12.02
N THR A 74 10.01 -27.29 13.14
CA THR A 74 9.65 -28.03 14.35
C THR A 74 8.32 -27.56 14.95
N LEU A 75 8.10 -26.25 14.99
CA LEU A 75 6.83 -25.69 15.50
C LEU A 75 5.65 -25.97 14.56
N ARG A 76 5.86 -25.95 13.24
CA ARG A 76 4.82 -26.30 12.26
C ARG A 76 4.40 -27.77 12.33
N GLN A 77 5.31 -28.68 12.70
CA GLN A 77 4.94 -30.07 12.97
C GLN A 77 3.98 -30.21 14.16
N LYS A 78 4.20 -29.40 15.22
CA LYS A 78 3.31 -29.36 16.40
C LYS A 78 2.01 -28.58 16.13
N HIS A 79 2.10 -27.52 15.36
CA HIS A 79 1.01 -26.60 15.04
C HIS A 79 0.87 -26.47 13.52
N PRO A 80 0.19 -27.42 12.85
CA PRO A 80 -0.05 -27.37 11.41
C PRO A 80 -0.74 -26.06 10.98
N PRO A 81 -0.58 -25.63 9.72
CA PRO A 81 -1.23 -24.40 9.20
C PRO A 81 -2.73 -24.34 9.44
N ALA A 82 -3.42 -25.48 9.40
CA ALA A 82 -4.85 -25.56 9.69
C ALA A 82 -5.19 -25.13 11.13
N VAL A 83 -4.32 -25.43 12.10
CA VAL A 83 -4.48 -25.01 13.50
C VAL A 83 -4.16 -23.53 13.67
N VAL A 84 -3.11 -23.03 12.99
CA VAL A 84 -2.75 -21.61 13.02
C VAL A 84 -3.89 -20.75 12.45
N ALA A 85 -4.56 -21.21 11.40
CA ALA A 85 -5.70 -20.53 10.81
C ALA A 85 -6.85 -20.27 11.80
N LEU A 86 -7.01 -21.10 12.82
CA LEU A 86 -8.03 -20.93 13.87
C LEU A 86 -7.81 -19.68 14.74
N LEU A 87 -6.56 -19.17 14.84
CA LEU A 87 -6.28 -17.91 15.54
C LEU A 87 -6.92 -16.68 14.88
N ARG A 88 -7.31 -16.79 13.61
CA ARG A 88 -7.99 -15.72 12.88
C ARG A 88 -9.46 -15.56 13.28
N ILE A 89 -10.01 -16.53 14.02
CA ILE A 89 -11.40 -16.48 14.49
C ILE A 89 -11.47 -15.53 15.68
N GLN A 90 -12.22 -14.45 15.52
CA GLN A 90 -12.39 -13.44 16.58
C GLN A 90 -12.99 -14.06 17.84
N GLY A 91 -12.32 -13.86 18.96
CA GLY A 91 -12.72 -14.45 20.25
C GLY A 91 -12.07 -15.80 20.57
N LEU A 92 -11.29 -16.37 19.64
CA LEU A 92 -10.51 -17.59 19.85
C LEU A 92 -9.03 -17.25 20.05
N GLY A 93 -8.65 -16.86 21.27
CA GLY A 93 -7.25 -16.57 21.61
C GLY A 93 -6.41 -17.85 21.77
N PRO A 94 -5.07 -17.74 21.84
CA PRO A 94 -4.14 -18.87 21.89
C PRO A 94 -4.44 -19.86 23.03
N LYS A 95 -4.70 -19.37 24.25
CA LYS A 95 -5.07 -20.21 25.42
C LYS A 95 -6.38 -20.97 25.20
N ALA A 96 -7.36 -20.29 24.63
CA ALA A 96 -8.66 -20.92 24.32
C ALA A 96 -8.48 -22.01 23.27
N LEU A 97 -7.70 -21.76 22.21
CA LEU A 97 -7.41 -22.72 21.17
C LEU A 97 -6.63 -23.92 21.70
N GLN A 98 -5.61 -23.72 22.54
CA GLN A 98 -4.90 -24.85 23.20
C GLN A 98 -5.86 -25.74 23.96
N ARG A 99 -6.81 -25.18 24.69
CA ARG A 99 -7.83 -25.95 25.44
C ARG A 99 -8.77 -26.68 24.52
N LEU A 100 -9.28 -26.04 23.46
CA LEU A 100 -10.12 -26.71 22.47
C LEU A 100 -9.43 -27.89 21.80
N ARG A 101 -8.14 -27.77 21.54
CA ARG A 101 -7.33 -28.87 21.01
C ARG A 101 -7.19 -30.02 22.01
N ALA A 102 -6.86 -29.67 23.25
CA ALA A 102 -6.62 -30.68 24.31
C ALA A 102 -7.90 -31.41 24.76
N GLU A 103 -9.00 -30.66 24.92
CA GLU A 103 -10.22 -31.17 25.54
C GLU A 103 -11.27 -31.68 24.49
N LEU A 104 -11.28 -31.09 23.27
CA LEU A 104 -12.26 -31.42 22.21
C LEU A 104 -11.62 -31.88 20.89
N GLY A 105 -10.27 -31.97 20.81
CA GLY A 105 -9.58 -32.49 19.63
C GLY A 105 -9.65 -31.57 18.39
N VAL A 106 -9.92 -30.29 18.55
CA VAL A 106 -10.05 -29.33 17.43
C VAL A 106 -8.71 -29.13 16.75
N GLN A 107 -8.57 -29.54 15.49
CA GLN A 107 -7.34 -29.43 14.68
C GLN A 107 -7.54 -28.57 13.41
N SER A 108 -8.81 -28.25 13.07
CA SER A 108 -9.20 -27.57 11.85
C SER A 108 -10.45 -26.72 12.05
N ILE A 109 -10.76 -25.87 11.06
CA ILE A 109 -12.03 -25.11 11.00
C ILE A 109 -13.22 -26.08 10.98
N ASP A 110 -13.12 -27.21 10.27
CA ASP A 110 -14.20 -28.21 10.20
C ASP A 110 -14.44 -28.87 11.54
N ASP A 111 -13.38 -29.15 12.31
CA ASP A 111 -13.55 -29.69 13.68
C ASP A 111 -14.24 -28.68 14.60
N LEU A 112 -13.84 -27.39 14.50
CA LEU A 112 -14.49 -26.34 15.28
C LEU A 112 -15.97 -26.21 14.91
N ARG A 113 -16.31 -26.29 13.62
CA ARG A 113 -17.70 -26.25 13.13
C ARG A 113 -18.51 -27.38 13.74
N ARG A 114 -17.98 -28.61 13.74
CA ARG A 114 -18.61 -29.78 14.33
C ARG A 114 -18.83 -29.61 15.84
N VAL A 115 -17.82 -29.15 16.57
CA VAL A 115 -17.89 -28.90 18.02
C VAL A 115 -18.97 -27.87 18.36
N LEU A 116 -19.07 -26.79 17.56
CA LEU A 116 -20.09 -25.74 17.72
C LEU A 116 -21.51 -26.27 17.39
N ALA A 117 -21.66 -27.03 16.30
CA ALA A 117 -22.93 -27.62 15.90
C ALA A 117 -23.47 -28.63 16.94
N GLU A 118 -22.56 -29.37 17.58
CA GLU A 118 -22.88 -30.35 18.64
C GLU A 118 -22.98 -29.72 20.04
N HIS A 119 -22.85 -28.39 20.16
CA HIS A 119 -22.87 -27.63 21.42
C HIS A 119 -21.87 -28.11 22.49
N LYS A 120 -20.80 -28.78 22.09
CA LYS A 120 -19.79 -29.35 23.01
C LYS A 120 -18.94 -28.27 23.70
N LEU A 121 -18.89 -27.06 23.16
CA LEU A 121 -18.12 -25.98 23.75
C LEU A 121 -18.67 -25.55 25.11
N ARG A 122 -19.98 -25.61 25.32
CA ARG A 122 -20.65 -25.26 26.58
C ARG A 122 -20.21 -26.11 27.76
N ALA A 123 -19.74 -27.32 27.53
CA ALA A 123 -19.26 -28.23 28.56
C ALA A 123 -17.89 -27.82 29.12
N LEU A 124 -17.17 -26.97 28.43
CA LEU A 124 -15.84 -26.51 28.86
C LEU A 124 -15.95 -25.37 29.88
N LYS A 125 -15.24 -25.52 30.99
CA LYS A 125 -15.17 -24.48 32.02
C LYS A 125 -14.68 -23.14 31.41
N GLY A 126 -15.48 -22.07 31.55
CA GLY A 126 -15.17 -20.75 31.00
C GLY A 126 -15.70 -20.48 29.60
N PHE A 127 -16.37 -21.45 28.96
CA PHE A 127 -17.15 -21.26 27.75
C PHE A 127 -18.64 -21.48 28.07
N GLY A 128 -19.40 -20.43 28.03
CA GLY A 128 -20.86 -20.49 28.18
C GLY A 128 -21.56 -20.36 26.83
N GLN A 129 -22.89 -20.48 26.83
CA GLN A 129 -23.73 -20.36 25.65
C GLN A 129 -23.39 -19.08 24.82
N LYS A 130 -23.24 -17.91 25.48
CA LYS A 130 -22.89 -16.66 24.82
C LYS A 130 -21.51 -16.69 24.12
N SER A 131 -20.55 -17.41 24.69
CA SER A 131 -19.20 -17.56 24.07
C SER A 131 -19.25 -18.46 22.85
N GLU A 132 -20.04 -19.53 22.92
CA GLU A 132 -20.28 -20.47 21.81
C GLU A 132 -20.98 -19.74 20.65
N GLU A 133 -22.05 -19.00 20.92
CA GLU A 133 -22.79 -18.23 19.93
C GLU A 133 -21.88 -17.19 19.24
N LYS A 134 -21.03 -16.49 20.01
CA LYS A 134 -20.06 -15.54 19.46
C LYS A 134 -19.03 -16.22 18.56
N LEU A 135 -18.50 -17.38 18.96
CA LEU A 135 -17.55 -18.14 18.15
C LEU A 135 -18.22 -18.71 16.90
N ALA A 136 -19.45 -19.19 16.99
CA ALA A 136 -20.22 -19.67 15.84
C ALA A 136 -20.47 -18.54 14.84
N GLN A 137 -20.85 -17.34 15.31
CA GLN A 137 -20.98 -16.16 14.47
C GLN A 137 -19.65 -15.73 13.85
N SER A 138 -18.54 -15.81 14.61
CA SER A 138 -17.20 -15.45 14.10
C SER A 138 -16.71 -16.46 13.05
N LEU A 139 -17.03 -17.74 13.23
CA LEU A 139 -16.73 -18.80 12.26
C LEU A 139 -17.54 -18.61 10.96
N ALA A 140 -18.86 -18.42 11.08
CA ALA A 140 -19.72 -18.15 9.93
C ALA A 140 -19.22 -16.92 9.13
N ARG A 141 -18.78 -15.87 9.83
CA ARG A 141 -18.16 -14.69 9.20
C ARG A 141 -16.89 -15.03 8.45
N LEU A 142 -16.01 -15.83 9.03
CA LEU A 142 -14.76 -16.25 8.39
C LEU A 142 -15.04 -17.05 7.10
N GLU A 143 -16.10 -17.86 7.10
CA GLU A 143 -16.53 -18.66 5.96
C GLU A 143 -17.19 -17.82 4.87
N GLU A 144 -18.07 -16.88 5.23
CA GLU A 144 -18.71 -15.93 4.31
C GLU A 144 -17.71 -14.95 3.67
N GLN A 145 -16.67 -14.58 4.41
CA GLN A 145 -15.64 -13.65 3.94
C GLN A 145 -14.56 -14.34 3.09
N GLY A 146 -14.54 -15.67 3.00
CA GLY A 146 -13.47 -16.44 2.37
C GLY A 146 -12.12 -15.92 2.88
N ALA A 147 -11.11 -16.66 3.15
CA ALA A 147 -9.77 -16.37 3.74
C ALA A 147 -9.19 -14.92 3.68
N VAL A 148 -10.01 -13.88 3.63
CA VAL A 148 -9.63 -12.46 3.43
C VAL A 148 -9.70 -11.72 4.75
N GLY A 149 -8.63 -11.82 5.53
CA GLY A 149 -8.51 -11.05 6.77
C GLY A 149 -8.38 -9.52 6.61
N ARG A 150 -8.28 -8.98 5.39
CA ARG A 150 -8.11 -7.54 5.15
C ARG A 150 -8.79 -7.11 3.85
N THR A 151 -9.47 -5.97 3.87
CA THR A 151 -10.15 -5.38 2.70
C THR A 151 -9.14 -4.63 1.82
N PRO A 152 -9.05 -4.89 0.51
CA PRO A 152 -8.23 -4.10 -0.40
C PRO A 152 -8.60 -2.62 -0.36
N ILE A 153 -7.60 -1.74 -0.49
CA ILE A 153 -7.82 -0.29 -0.50
C ILE A 153 -8.78 0.15 -1.62
N SER A 154 -8.78 -0.54 -2.75
CA SER A 154 -9.70 -0.31 -3.87
C SER A 154 -11.18 -0.49 -3.50
N VAL A 155 -11.48 -1.24 -2.44
CA VAL A 155 -12.83 -1.42 -1.89
C VAL A 155 -13.04 -0.52 -0.68
N ALA A 156 -12.04 -0.41 0.21
CA ALA A 156 -12.16 0.33 1.47
C ALA A 156 -12.22 1.85 1.26
N LEU A 157 -11.44 2.41 0.33
CA LEU A 157 -11.36 3.85 0.14
C LEU A 157 -12.68 4.45 -0.40
N PRO A 158 -13.29 3.95 -1.48
CA PRO A 158 -14.58 4.46 -1.94
C PRO A 158 -15.71 4.27 -0.91
N LEU A 159 -15.67 3.17 -0.15
CA LEU A 159 -16.60 2.94 0.94
C LEU A 159 -16.48 4.02 2.02
N ALA A 160 -15.24 4.29 2.46
CA ALA A 160 -14.95 5.27 3.48
C ALA A 160 -15.27 6.71 3.03
N GLU A 161 -14.93 7.08 1.80
CA GLU A 161 -15.27 8.39 1.21
C GLU A 161 -16.78 8.61 1.20
N ARG A 162 -17.56 7.60 0.84
CA ARG A 162 -19.02 7.67 0.86
C ARG A 162 -19.59 7.84 2.27
N ILE A 163 -19.03 7.15 3.26
CA ILE A 163 -19.44 7.29 4.67
C ILE A 163 -19.09 8.68 5.19
N VAL A 164 -17.85 9.13 4.96
CA VAL A 164 -17.38 10.45 5.39
C VAL A 164 -18.23 11.57 4.77
N ALA A 165 -18.50 11.50 3.47
CA ALA A 165 -19.35 12.48 2.78
C ALA A 165 -20.77 12.52 3.36
N HIS A 166 -21.36 11.36 3.69
CA HIS A 166 -22.68 11.29 4.31
C HIS A 166 -22.70 11.92 5.69
N LEU A 167 -21.71 11.59 6.54
CA LEU A 167 -21.65 12.10 7.91
C LEU A 167 -21.26 13.59 7.97
N ALA A 168 -20.39 14.05 7.06
CA ALA A 168 -20.01 15.47 6.97
C ALA A 168 -21.16 16.39 6.59
N ALA A 169 -22.19 15.87 5.91
CA ALA A 169 -23.38 16.64 5.52
C ALA A 169 -24.41 16.82 6.65
N LEU A 170 -24.21 16.17 7.80
CA LEU A 170 -25.16 16.24 8.92
C LEU A 170 -25.08 17.59 9.64
N PRO A 171 -26.22 18.16 10.09
CA PRO A 171 -26.23 19.34 10.94
C PRO A 171 -25.41 19.12 12.23
N GLY A 172 -24.61 20.10 12.61
CA GLY A 172 -23.81 20.05 13.84
C GLY A 172 -22.48 19.30 13.70
N VAL A 173 -22.18 18.71 12.55
CA VAL A 173 -20.87 18.15 12.24
C VAL A 173 -19.95 19.25 11.73
N SER A 174 -18.82 19.46 12.40
CA SER A 174 -17.81 20.45 12.02
C SER A 174 -16.63 19.84 11.25
N TYR A 175 -16.42 18.52 11.38
CA TYR A 175 -15.35 17.80 10.72
C TYR A 175 -15.69 16.31 10.58
N ALA A 176 -15.30 15.70 9.46
CA ALA A 176 -15.35 14.25 9.28
C ALA A 176 -14.18 13.79 8.41
N SER A 177 -13.53 12.71 8.78
CA SER A 177 -12.40 12.14 8.02
C SER A 177 -12.21 10.66 8.32
N THR A 178 -11.48 9.99 7.43
CA THR A 178 -10.94 8.65 7.70
C THR A 178 -9.73 8.73 8.63
N CYS A 179 -9.50 7.65 9.38
CA CYS A 179 -8.33 7.44 10.22
C CYS A 179 -7.67 6.08 9.91
N GLY A 180 -6.88 5.59 10.85
CA GLY A 180 -6.29 4.26 10.82
C GLY A 180 -5.37 4.01 9.63
N SER A 181 -5.29 2.77 9.23
CA SER A 181 -4.45 2.32 8.13
C SER A 181 -4.88 2.90 6.78
N LEU A 182 -6.16 3.27 6.62
CA LEU A 182 -6.67 3.90 5.41
C LEU A 182 -6.12 5.32 5.23
N ARG A 183 -6.10 6.13 6.29
CA ARG A 183 -5.50 7.49 6.26
C ARG A 183 -3.99 7.45 6.01
N ARG A 184 -3.32 6.37 6.43
CA ARG A 184 -1.90 6.12 6.11
C ARG A 184 -1.69 5.52 4.73
N PHE A 185 -2.75 5.37 3.94
CA PHE A 185 -2.73 4.81 2.60
C PHE A 185 -2.16 3.39 2.53
N SER A 186 -2.54 2.52 3.47
CA SER A 186 -2.15 1.10 3.43
C SER A 186 -2.89 0.36 2.32
N GLU A 187 -2.22 -0.56 1.63
CA GLU A 187 -2.75 -1.32 0.48
C GLU A 187 -3.95 -2.22 0.84
N THR A 188 -4.00 -2.65 2.11
CA THR A 188 -5.10 -3.43 2.66
C THR A 188 -5.48 -2.91 4.05
N ILE A 189 -6.76 -2.97 4.38
CA ILE A 189 -7.38 -2.36 5.55
C ILE A 189 -8.03 -3.44 6.40
N GLY A 190 -7.79 -3.44 7.72
CA GLY A 190 -8.47 -4.33 8.67
C GLY A 190 -9.91 -3.90 8.90
N ASP A 191 -10.06 -2.66 9.29
CA ASP A 191 -11.31 -1.96 9.58
C ASP A 191 -11.23 -0.53 9.04
N VAL A 192 -12.35 0.07 8.73
CA VAL A 192 -12.45 1.47 8.28
C VAL A 192 -12.70 2.33 9.51
N ASP A 193 -11.69 3.06 9.97
CA ASP A 193 -11.82 4.04 11.04
C ASP A 193 -12.34 5.37 10.50
N VAL A 194 -13.41 5.89 11.06
CA VAL A 194 -13.98 7.21 10.76
C VAL A 194 -14.03 8.06 12.03
N LEU A 195 -13.56 9.28 11.93
CA LEU A 195 -13.56 10.27 12.99
C LEU A 195 -14.45 11.44 12.60
N VAL A 196 -15.34 11.83 13.52
CA VAL A 196 -16.25 12.97 13.34
C VAL A 196 -16.15 13.90 14.54
N ALA A 197 -16.14 15.21 14.30
CA ALA A 197 -16.27 16.23 15.33
C ALA A 197 -17.71 16.77 15.35
N ALA A 198 -18.41 16.52 16.46
CA ALA A 198 -19.76 17.02 16.69
C ALA A 198 -20.00 17.26 18.21
N ALA A 199 -20.88 18.19 18.54
CA ALA A 199 -21.25 18.45 19.93
C ALA A 199 -22.14 17.33 20.51
N ASP A 200 -23.04 16.76 19.68
CA ASP A 200 -23.91 15.64 20.04
C ASP A 200 -23.52 14.41 19.18
N PRO A 201 -23.02 13.34 19.79
CA PRO A 201 -22.64 12.11 19.09
C PRO A 201 -23.84 11.30 18.56
N GLU A 202 -25.00 11.38 19.23
CA GLU A 202 -26.11 10.46 18.99
C GLU A 202 -26.66 10.53 17.56
N PRO A 203 -26.96 11.71 16.97
CA PRO A 203 -27.45 11.83 15.61
C PRO A 203 -26.45 11.29 14.58
N VAL A 204 -25.14 11.47 14.83
CA VAL A 204 -24.07 11.01 13.94
C VAL A 204 -23.97 9.46 13.95
N MET A 205 -24.07 8.87 15.14
CA MET A 205 -24.04 7.41 15.29
C MET A 205 -25.29 6.78 14.68
N GLU A 206 -26.45 7.39 14.86
CA GLU A 206 -27.71 6.92 14.28
C GLU A 206 -27.67 6.99 12.76
N ALA A 207 -27.18 8.11 12.19
CA ALA A 207 -27.04 8.26 10.74
C ALA A 207 -26.15 7.18 10.12
N LEU A 208 -25.02 6.82 10.75
CA LEU A 208 -24.20 5.70 10.30
C LEU A 208 -24.99 4.38 10.33
N CYS A 209 -25.67 4.08 11.45
CA CYS A 209 -26.43 2.84 11.59
C CYS A 209 -27.57 2.73 10.55
N ALA A 210 -28.17 3.86 10.17
CA ALA A 210 -29.27 3.92 9.20
C ALA A 210 -28.83 3.83 7.73
N MET A 211 -27.52 3.90 7.42
CA MET A 211 -27.06 3.79 6.05
C MET A 211 -27.41 2.44 5.43
N SER A 212 -27.94 2.45 4.20
CA SER A 212 -28.34 1.23 3.48
C SER A 212 -27.21 0.22 3.24
N LEU A 213 -25.96 0.66 3.35
CA LEU A 213 -24.78 -0.20 3.24
C LEU A 213 -24.49 -1.01 4.51
N VAL A 214 -25.08 -0.63 5.67
CA VAL A 214 -24.89 -1.33 6.93
C VAL A 214 -25.75 -2.60 6.95
N ASP A 215 -25.13 -3.70 7.37
CA ASP A 215 -25.80 -4.98 7.60
C ASP A 215 -26.24 -5.11 9.06
N ARG A 216 -25.31 -4.83 9.99
CA ARG A 216 -25.58 -4.93 11.43
C ARG A 216 -24.69 -4.00 12.26
N VAL A 217 -25.20 -3.63 13.42
CA VAL A 217 -24.46 -2.91 14.47
C VAL A 217 -23.82 -3.95 15.38
N ILE A 218 -22.51 -3.88 15.62
CA ILE A 218 -21.76 -4.79 16.50
C ILE A 218 -21.39 -4.18 17.85
N GLY A 219 -21.45 -2.85 17.95
CA GLY A 219 -21.21 -2.14 19.21
C GLY A 219 -21.66 -0.70 19.12
N ARG A 220 -22.29 -0.20 20.21
CA ARG A 220 -22.69 1.20 20.35
C ARG A 220 -22.41 1.66 21.79
N GLY A 221 -21.65 2.70 21.94
CA GLY A 221 -21.31 3.38 23.19
C GLY A 221 -21.68 4.85 23.11
N ALA A 222 -21.29 5.65 24.11
CA ALA A 222 -21.63 7.07 24.18
C ALA A 222 -21.05 7.93 23.03
N ALA A 223 -19.89 7.55 22.48
CA ALA A 223 -19.20 8.30 21.42
C ALA A 223 -18.50 7.37 20.42
N LYS A 224 -18.86 6.09 20.42
CA LYS A 224 -18.35 5.08 19.50
C LYS A 224 -19.47 4.20 18.98
N THR A 225 -19.46 3.96 17.67
CA THR A 225 -20.30 2.94 17.03
C THR A 225 -19.47 2.10 16.09
N SER A 226 -19.66 0.78 16.16
CA SER A 226 -19.04 -0.18 15.25
C SER A 226 -20.12 -0.91 14.48
N VAL A 227 -20.02 -0.91 13.17
CA VAL A 227 -20.96 -1.59 12.26
C VAL A 227 -20.21 -2.53 11.32
N VAL A 228 -20.94 -3.50 10.75
CA VAL A 228 -20.44 -4.30 9.62
C VAL A 228 -21.29 -3.99 8.39
N THR A 229 -20.64 -3.74 7.29
CA THR A 229 -21.31 -3.49 6.01
C THR A 229 -21.77 -4.81 5.39
N ARG A 230 -22.71 -4.74 4.43
CA ARG A 230 -23.19 -5.91 3.66
C ARG A 230 -22.08 -6.64 2.91
N ARG A 231 -20.92 -6.02 2.71
CA ARG A 231 -19.72 -6.64 2.12
C ARG A 231 -18.74 -7.19 3.16
N GLY A 232 -19.14 -7.23 4.44
CA GLY A 232 -18.34 -7.77 5.51
C GLY A 232 -17.27 -6.83 6.09
N THR A 233 -17.08 -5.64 5.53
CA THR A 233 -16.09 -4.67 6.05
C THR A 233 -16.60 -4.05 7.35
N GLN A 234 -15.80 -4.10 8.41
CA GLN A 234 -16.07 -3.40 9.65
C GLN A 234 -15.79 -1.91 9.50
N VAL A 235 -16.67 -1.07 10.08
CA VAL A 235 -16.50 0.37 10.16
C VAL A 235 -16.62 0.79 11.62
N ASP A 236 -15.60 1.48 12.11
CA ASP A 236 -15.53 2.03 13.46
C ASP A 236 -15.65 3.55 13.39
N LEU A 237 -16.75 4.08 13.90
CA LEU A 237 -17.00 5.51 14.03
C LEU A 237 -16.64 5.98 15.45
N ARG A 238 -15.87 7.07 15.53
CA ARG A 238 -15.63 7.84 16.75
C ARG A 238 -16.15 9.25 16.57
N VAL A 239 -16.85 9.77 17.60
CA VAL A 239 -17.27 11.15 17.65
C VAL A 239 -16.57 11.84 18.81
N VAL A 240 -15.99 13.01 18.54
CA VAL A 240 -15.22 13.80 19.53
C VAL A 240 -15.67 15.25 19.50
N ALA A 241 -15.34 16.01 20.56
CA ALA A 241 -15.54 17.44 20.54
C ALA A 241 -14.57 18.14 19.58
N ALA A 242 -14.99 19.27 19.00
CA ALA A 242 -14.20 19.97 17.98
C ALA A 242 -12.77 20.34 18.45
N HIS A 243 -12.61 20.72 19.73
CA HIS A 243 -11.32 21.08 20.32
C HIS A 243 -10.38 19.86 20.55
N GLN A 244 -10.85 18.63 20.36
CA GLN A 244 -10.08 17.39 20.53
C GLN A 244 -9.63 16.76 19.22
N ILE A 245 -10.02 17.37 18.08
CA ILE A 245 -9.88 16.71 16.76
C ILE A 245 -8.44 16.40 16.40
N GLY A 246 -7.47 17.26 16.73
CA GLY A 246 -6.06 17.03 16.44
C GLY A 246 -5.49 15.84 17.21
N ALA A 247 -5.79 15.74 18.51
CA ALA A 247 -5.36 14.61 19.33
C ALA A 247 -6.01 13.29 18.88
N ALA A 248 -7.30 13.32 18.57
CA ALA A 248 -8.02 12.16 18.06
C ALA A 248 -7.51 11.71 16.68
N LEU A 249 -7.29 12.65 15.74
CA LEU A 249 -6.68 12.34 14.44
C LEU A 249 -5.33 11.66 14.61
N LEU A 250 -4.46 12.22 15.44
CA LEU A 250 -3.13 11.65 15.69
C LEU A 250 -3.24 10.23 16.26
N TYR A 251 -4.07 10.08 17.31
CA TYR A 251 -4.24 8.82 18.02
C TYR A 251 -4.82 7.72 17.11
N PHE A 252 -5.93 8.00 16.41
CA PHE A 252 -6.63 7.01 15.58
C PHE A 252 -5.97 6.81 14.23
N THR A 253 -5.15 7.74 13.74
CA THR A 253 -4.33 7.51 12.54
C THR A 253 -3.23 6.49 12.78
N GLY A 254 -2.54 6.53 13.92
CA GLY A 254 -1.41 5.67 14.22
C GLY A 254 -0.18 6.00 13.33
N SER A 255 0.73 5.05 13.05
CA SER A 255 0.64 3.62 13.44
C SER A 255 0.77 3.43 14.95
N LYS A 256 0.57 2.18 15.42
CA LYS A 256 0.77 1.86 16.85
C LYS A 256 2.19 2.20 17.31
N GLY A 257 3.22 1.81 16.53
CA GLY A 257 4.61 2.09 16.85
C GLY A 257 4.89 3.59 16.88
N HIS A 258 4.42 4.34 15.87
CA HIS A 258 4.51 5.79 15.81
C HIS A 258 3.91 6.45 17.06
N ASN A 259 2.70 6.08 17.45
CA ASN A 259 2.04 6.61 18.64
C ASN A 259 2.77 6.27 19.95
N ILE A 260 3.36 5.08 20.06
CA ILE A 260 4.18 4.69 21.23
C ILE A 260 5.39 5.63 21.35
N LYS A 261 6.12 5.88 20.28
CA LYS A 261 7.29 6.79 20.28
C LYS A 261 6.88 8.23 20.65
N LEU A 262 5.77 8.74 20.10
CA LEU A 262 5.27 10.07 20.47
C LEU A 262 4.86 10.16 21.95
N ARG A 263 4.21 9.11 22.48
CA ARG A 263 3.89 9.06 23.94
C ARG A 263 5.12 9.02 24.80
N MET A 264 6.14 8.24 24.44
CA MET A 264 7.40 8.22 25.19
C MET A 264 8.07 9.59 25.18
N ARG A 265 8.03 10.28 24.02
CA ARG A 265 8.54 11.64 23.89
C ARG A 265 7.74 12.65 24.74
N ALA A 266 6.41 12.53 24.82
CA ALA A 266 5.58 13.34 25.71
C ALA A 266 5.95 13.09 27.18
N LEU A 267 6.06 11.82 27.59
CA LEU A 267 6.43 11.45 28.97
C LEU A 267 7.79 12.00 29.38
N SER A 268 8.78 12.01 28.48
CA SER A 268 10.11 12.61 28.77
C SER A 268 10.06 14.12 29.03
N ARG A 269 8.95 14.78 28.71
CA ARG A 269 8.67 16.20 28.95
C ARG A 269 7.70 16.44 30.13
N GLY A 270 7.33 15.39 30.87
CA GLY A 270 6.33 15.48 31.93
C GLY A 270 4.89 15.61 31.41
N TRP A 271 4.64 15.18 30.15
CA TRP A 271 3.33 15.23 29.50
C TRP A 271 2.77 13.84 29.22
N THR A 272 1.46 13.74 29.05
CA THR A 272 0.74 12.55 28.59
C THR A 272 0.03 12.85 27.27
N LEU A 273 0.00 11.90 26.35
CA LEU A 273 -0.67 12.00 25.06
C LEU A 273 -1.69 10.87 24.91
N ASN A 274 -2.94 11.24 24.68
CA ASN A 274 -4.04 10.31 24.43
C ASN A 274 -4.96 10.83 23.30
N GLU A 275 -6.12 10.20 23.09
CA GLU A 275 -7.07 10.58 22.06
C GLU A 275 -7.79 11.93 22.30
N TYR A 276 -7.64 12.51 23.47
CA TYR A 276 -8.30 13.76 23.85
C TYR A 276 -7.37 14.96 23.83
N ALA A 277 -6.13 14.79 24.26
CA ALA A 277 -5.16 15.88 24.35
C ALA A 277 -3.72 15.41 24.59
N LEU A 278 -2.77 16.32 24.35
CA LEU A 278 -1.46 16.37 24.99
C LEU A 278 -1.61 17.24 26.25
N SER A 279 -1.37 16.67 27.43
CA SER A 279 -1.61 17.35 28.73
C SER A 279 -0.43 17.16 29.67
N GLU A 280 -0.26 18.06 30.64
CA GLU A 280 0.69 17.90 31.74
C GLU A 280 0.27 16.72 32.62
N VAL A 281 1.26 15.90 33.06
CA VAL A 281 0.99 14.80 33.99
C VAL A 281 0.58 15.36 35.36
N GLU A 282 1.25 16.43 35.81
CA GLU A 282 0.91 17.13 37.02
C GLU A 282 -0.08 18.26 36.70
N GLY A 283 -1.25 18.26 37.34
CA GLY A 283 -2.28 19.29 37.17
C GLY A 283 -3.21 19.12 35.96
N GLY A 284 -2.91 18.26 35.02
CA GLY A 284 -3.81 17.92 33.89
C GLY A 284 -4.05 19.04 32.88
N ARG A 285 -3.28 20.12 32.90
CA ARG A 285 -3.45 21.26 31.98
C ARG A 285 -3.22 20.80 30.55
N VAL A 286 -4.17 21.11 29.66
CA VAL A 286 -4.05 20.82 28.23
C VAL A 286 -2.96 21.71 27.61
N VAL A 287 -2.00 21.08 26.93
CA VAL A 287 -0.91 21.73 26.19
C VAL A 287 -1.31 21.94 24.74
N ALA A 288 -1.88 20.90 24.09
CA ALA A 288 -2.36 20.94 22.72
C ALA A 288 -3.40 19.84 22.46
N SER A 289 -4.42 20.12 21.63
CA SER A 289 -5.46 19.14 21.28
C SER A 289 -6.15 19.41 19.94
N GLU A 290 -6.13 20.64 19.43
CA GLU A 290 -7.00 21.09 18.35
C GLU A 290 -6.50 20.67 16.97
N THR A 291 -5.17 20.65 16.75
CA THR A 291 -4.57 20.19 15.48
C THR A 291 -3.38 19.28 15.73
N GLU A 292 -3.09 18.41 14.76
CA GLU A 292 -1.91 17.53 14.82
C GLU A 292 -0.61 18.36 14.82
N GLU A 293 -0.57 19.46 14.05
CA GLU A 293 0.57 20.39 13.96
C GLU A 293 0.92 21.01 15.31
N GLN A 294 -0.09 21.42 16.09
CA GLN A 294 0.12 21.93 17.45
C GLN A 294 0.76 20.88 18.36
N ILE A 295 0.31 19.62 18.26
CA ILE A 295 0.84 18.53 19.09
C ILE A 295 2.28 18.21 18.68
N TYR A 296 2.57 18.08 17.37
CA TYR A 296 3.94 17.87 16.88
C TYR A 296 4.86 19.03 17.28
N GLY A 297 4.40 20.27 17.10
CA GLY A 297 5.16 21.48 17.49
C GLY A 297 5.48 21.51 18.98
N ALA A 298 4.51 21.21 19.86
CA ALA A 298 4.73 21.09 21.31
C ALA A 298 5.75 19.99 21.65
N LEU A 299 5.72 18.89 20.91
CA LEU A 299 6.71 17.81 21.03
C LEU A 299 8.07 18.14 20.39
N GLY A 300 8.25 19.35 19.82
CA GLY A 300 9.49 19.78 19.16
C GLY A 300 9.79 19.02 17.86
N LEU A 301 8.76 18.67 17.12
CA LEU A 301 8.82 17.98 15.82
C LEU A 301 8.07 18.79 14.76
N PRO A 302 8.51 18.78 13.50
CA PRO A 302 7.67 19.20 12.39
C PRO A 302 6.49 18.22 12.24
N PHE A 303 5.42 18.67 11.59
CA PHE A 303 4.31 17.79 11.24
C PHE A 303 4.79 16.64 10.37
N ILE A 304 4.45 15.43 10.76
CA ILE A 304 4.74 14.21 9.99
C ILE A 304 3.46 13.80 9.25
N PRO A 305 3.45 13.79 7.91
CA PRO A 305 2.30 13.37 7.12
C PRO A 305 1.81 11.94 7.47
N PRO A 306 0.50 11.68 7.50
CA PRO A 306 -0.04 10.36 7.82
C PRO A 306 0.60 9.19 7.06
N VAL A 307 0.86 9.37 5.76
CA VAL A 307 1.47 8.34 4.88
C VAL A 307 2.87 7.91 5.30
N LEU A 308 3.56 8.70 6.11
CA LEU A 308 4.91 8.41 6.62
C LEU A 308 4.90 7.71 7.99
N ARG A 309 3.77 7.66 8.71
CA ARG A 309 3.67 7.20 10.12
C ARG A 309 3.63 5.70 10.27
N GLU A 310 4.64 4.99 9.74
CA GLU A 310 4.69 3.51 9.75
C GLU A 310 5.76 2.96 10.71
N ASP A 311 6.34 3.80 11.57
CA ASP A 311 7.44 3.44 12.48
C ASP A 311 8.68 2.92 11.72
N CYS A 312 9.02 3.63 10.64
CA CYS A 312 10.14 3.32 9.75
C CYS A 312 11.29 4.33 9.85
N GLY A 313 11.40 5.06 10.98
CA GLY A 313 12.44 6.07 11.21
C GLY A 313 11.97 7.51 10.92
N GLU A 314 10.66 7.74 10.74
CA GLU A 314 10.11 9.06 10.41
C GLU A 314 10.23 10.06 11.56
N ILE A 315 10.23 9.60 12.82
CA ILE A 315 10.40 10.50 13.98
C ILE A 315 11.85 10.94 14.07
N GLU A 316 12.80 10.03 13.94
CA GLU A 316 14.23 10.29 13.92
C GLU A 316 14.62 11.18 12.72
N ALA A 317 14.00 10.95 11.57
CA ALA A 317 14.18 11.80 10.39
C ALA A 317 13.63 13.22 10.63
N ALA A 318 12.47 13.33 11.29
CA ALA A 318 11.88 14.63 11.66
C ALA A 318 12.79 15.42 12.61
N GLU A 319 13.37 14.75 13.62
CA GLU A 319 14.31 15.36 14.56
C GLU A 319 15.57 15.92 13.88
N ASN A 320 16.04 15.24 12.85
CA ASN A 320 17.25 15.61 12.11
C ASN A 320 17.00 16.49 10.88
N GLY A 321 15.75 16.93 10.64
CA GLY A 321 15.38 17.68 9.45
C GLY A 321 15.52 16.90 8.14
N ALA A 322 15.45 15.57 8.20
CA ALA A 322 15.68 14.63 7.11
C ALA A 322 14.39 13.93 6.62
N LEU A 323 13.21 14.46 6.96
CA LEU A 323 11.97 13.96 6.37
C LEU A 323 12.03 14.06 4.85
N PRO A 324 11.43 13.10 4.12
CA PRO A 324 11.34 13.19 2.67
C PRO A 324 10.62 14.48 2.25
N ARG A 325 11.13 15.10 1.20
CA ARG A 325 10.49 16.28 0.60
C ARG A 325 9.12 15.86 0.02
N PRO A 326 8.09 16.71 0.13
CA PRO A 326 6.82 16.47 -0.54
C PRO A 326 7.03 16.32 -2.06
N ILE A 327 6.30 15.42 -2.68
CA ILE A 327 6.34 15.25 -4.13
C ILE A 327 5.64 16.47 -4.78
N PRO A 328 6.30 17.18 -5.71
CA PRO A 328 5.70 18.30 -6.42
C PRO A 328 4.51 17.83 -7.28
N ARG A 329 3.72 18.81 -7.73
CA ARG A 329 2.60 18.55 -8.62
C ARG A 329 3.05 17.80 -9.88
N VAL A 330 2.36 16.72 -10.19
CA VAL A 330 2.53 15.96 -11.43
C VAL A 330 2.00 16.79 -12.61
N ILE A 331 2.79 16.90 -13.68
CA ILE A 331 2.49 17.71 -14.86
C ILE A 331 2.21 16.88 -16.12
N GLY A 332 2.09 15.57 -15.99
CA GLY A 332 1.79 14.70 -17.12
C GLY A 332 1.53 13.26 -16.71
N ASP A 333 0.87 12.51 -17.58
CA ASP A 333 0.60 11.09 -17.43
C ASP A 333 1.14 10.32 -18.63
N PHE A 334 1.69 9.14 -18.38
CA PHE A 334 2.45 8.37 -19.37
C PHE A 334 1.92 6.96 -19.58
N HIS A 335 0.76 6.64 -18.98
CA HIS A 335 0.07 5.37 -19.14
C HIS A 335 -1.44 5.59 -19.10
N VAL A 336 -2.04 5.73 -20.29
CA VAL A 336 -3.46 6.08 -20.44
C VAL A 336 -4.03 5.40 -21.69
N HIS A 337 -5.25 4.87 -21.57
CA HIS A 337 -5.97 4.17 -22.62
C HIS A 337 -7.17 4.97 -23.13
N THR A 338 -7.51 4.76 -24.40
CA THR A 338 -8.68 5.37 -25.05
C THR A 338 -9.64 4.30 -25.57
N THR A 339 -10.75 4.72 -26.18
CA THR A 339 -11.70 3.82 -26.86
C THR A 339 -11.11 3.07 -28.06
N VAL A 340 -9.85 3.31 -28.41
CA VAL A 340 -9.13 2.52 -29.41
C VAL A 340 -8.73 1.16 -28.83
N SER A 341 -8.30 1.10 -27.55
CA SER A 341 -8.22 -0.16 -26.79
C SER A 341 -9.61 -0.70 -26.47
N GLY A 342 -9.79 -2.02 -26.51
CA GLY A 342 -11.10 -2.67 -26.27
C GLY A 342 -11.67 -2.45 -24.85
N ASP A 343 -10.85 -2.05 -23.89
CA ASP A 343 -11.21 -1.77 -22.48
C ASP A 343 -11.26 -0.28 -22.13
N GLY A 344 -10.72 0.61 -22.96
CA GLY A 344 -10.86 2.05 -22.80
C GLY A 344 -12.32 2.53 -22.98
N ARG A 345 -12.71 3.58 -22.27
CA ARG A 345 -14.09 4.08 -22.20
C ARG A 345 -14.23 5.56 -22.55
N SER A 346 -13.15 6.27 -22.74
CA SER A 346 -13.14 7.68 -23.14
C SER A 346 -12.39 7.85 -24.45
N THR A 347 -12.88 8.77 -25.28
CA THR A 347 -12.20 9.13 -26.53
C THR A 347 -10.92 9.90 -26.26
N LEU A 348 -10.05 10.01 -27.27
CA LEU A 348 -8.82 10.80 -27.19
C LEU A 348 -9.12 12.24 -26.76
N GLU A 349 -10.17 12.85 -27.32
CA GLU A 349 -10.54 14.24 -27.04
C GLU A 349 -11.01 14.44 -25.60
N GLU A 350 -11.80 13.50 -25.06
CA GLU A 350 -12.26 13.53 -23.67
C GLU A 350 -11.07 13.42 -22.70
N VAL A 351 -10.14 12.50 -22.98
CA VAL A 351 -8.91 12.34 -22.18
C VAL A 351 -8.04 13.59 -22.25
N VAL A 352 -7.85 14.16 -23.44
CA VAL A 352 -7.08 15.39 -23.64
C VAL A 352 -7.74 16.58 -22.92
N ALA A 353 -9.07 16.71 -22.99
CA ALA A 353 -9.79 17.76 -22.27
C ALA A 353 -9.60 17.63 -20.74
N ALA A 354 -9.69 16.40 -20.21
CA ALA A 354 -9.48 16.12 -18.80
C ALA A 354 -8.03 16.39 -18.35
N ALA A 355 -7.05 16.04 -19.18
CA ALA A 355 -5.63 16.32 -18.91
C ALA A 355 -5.35 17.84 -18.89
N ARG A 356 -5.93 18.59 -19.82
CA ARG A 356 -5.83 20.08 -19.83
C ARG A 356 -6.48 20.70 -18.59
N ALA A 357 -7.66 20.23 -18.21
CA ALA A 357 -8.34 20.71 -17.00
C ALA A 357 -7.49 20.46 -15.73
N ARG A 358 -6.69 19.41 -15.72
CA ARG A 358 -5.71 19.11 -14.66
C ARG A 358 -4.40 19.93 -14.77
N GLY A 359 -4.23 20.68 -15.87
CA GLY A 359 -3.03 21.46 -16.14
C GLY A 359 -1.82 20.60 -16.50
N TYR A 360 -2.03 19.44 -17.11
CA TYR A 360 -0.94 18.63 -17.64
C TYR A 360 -0.25 19.35 -18.79
N ARG A 361 1.05 19.11 -18.90
CA ARG A 361 1.94 19.64 -19.95
C ARG A 361 2.36 18.57 -20.94
N VAL A 362 2.31 17.29 -20.52
CA VAL A 362 2.61 16.12 -21.35
C VAL A 362 1.56 15.04 -21.09
N LEU A 363 1.10 14.39 -22.14
CA LEU A 363 0.19 13.25 -22.06
C LEU A 363 0.60 12.20 -23.09
N ALA A 364 0.90 10.99 -22.63
CA ALA A 364 1.08 9.84 -23.50
C ALA A 364 -0.20 8.99 -23.50
N ILE A 365 -0.69 8.65 -24.68
CA ILE A 365 -1.73 7.64 -24.86
C ILE A 365 -1.03 6.35 -25.27
N THR A 366 -1.37 5.28 -24.57
CA THR A 366 -0.64 4.01 -24.64
C THR A 366 -1.62 2.85 -24.79
N ASP A 367 -2.49 2.93 -25.78
CA ASP A 367 -3.44 1.86 -26.07
C ASP A 367 -2.72 0.52 -26.26
N HIS A 368 -3.36 -0.58 -25.88
CA HIS A 368 -2.79 -1.91 -25.89
C HIS A 368 -2.33 -2.38 -27.28
N ALA A 369 -1.17 -3.01 -27.34
CA ALA A 369 -0.72 -3.73 -28.55
C ALA A 369 -1.52 -5.02 -28.77
N GLU A 370 -1.49 -5.54 -30.00
CA GLU A 370 -2.33 -6.67 -30.45
C GLU A 370 -2.13 -7.99 -29.68
N GLY A 371 -1.03 -8.13 -28.92
CA GLY A 371 -0.75 -9.31 -28.10
C GLY A 371 -1.63 -9.46 -26.85
N THR A 372 -2.50 -8.51 -26.54
CA THR A 372 -3.43 -8.55 -25.41
C THR A 372 -4.88 -8.77 -25.83
N LEU A 373 -5.76 -9.15 -24.89
CA LEU A 373 -7.20 -9.33 -25.16
C LEU A 373 -7.90 -8.04 -25.61
N SER A 374 -7.41 -6.88 -25.20
CA SER A 374 -7.90 -5.55 -25.57
C SER A 374 -7.10 -4.92 -26.70
N GLY A 375 -6.28 -5.73 -27.38
CA GLY A 375 -5.23 -5.28 -28.29
C GLY A 375 -5.71 -4.64 -29.57
N VAL A 376 -4.88 -3.72 -30.06
CA VAL A 376 -5.13 -2.89 -31.24
C VAL A 376 -4.20 -3.28 -32.37
N GLY A 377 -4.76 -3.56 -33.54
CA GLY A 377 -3.98 -3.86 -34.74
C GLY A 377 -3.24 -2.63 -35.30
N ARG A 378 -2.22 -2.89 -36.13
CA ARG A 378 -1.33 -1.86 -36.72
C ARG A 378 -2.09 -0.75 -37.43
N ASP A 379 -3.11 -1.09 -38.24
CA ASP A 379 -3.84 -0.12 -39.05
C ASP A 379 -4.58 0.89 -38.15
N ALA A 380 -5.23 0.43 -37.10
CA ALA A 380 -5.92 1.31 -36.16
C ALA A 380 -4.96 2.24 -35.41
N LEU A 381 -3.75 1.77 -35.04
CA LEU A 381 -2.71 2.61 -34.44
C LEU A 381 -2.15 3.65 -35.42
N LEU A 382 -2.08 3.33 -36.72
CA LEU A 382 -1.68 4.28 -37.76
C LEU A 382 -2.74 5.34 -37.99
N GLU A 383 -4.03 4.97 -38.00
CA GLU A 383 -5.15 5.91 -38.04
C GLU A 383 -5.15 6.84 -36.82
N GLN A 384 -4.95 6.27 -35.63
CA GLN A 384 -4.84 7.04 -34.40
C GLN A 384 -3.71 8.09 -34.49
N ARG A 385 -2.55 7.72 -35.08
CA ARG A 385 -1.42 8.66 -35.25
C ARG A 385 -1.79 9.88 -36.11
N ALA A 386 -2.58 9.70 -37.17
CA ALA A 386 -3.03 10.83 -37.99
C ALA A 386 -3.89 11.81 -37.15
N ARG A 387 -4.78 11.27 -36.31
CA ARG A 387 -5.62 12.05 -35.40
C ARG A 387 -4.81 12.80 -34.34
N PHE A 388 -3.77 12.14 -33.78
CA PHE A 388 -2.81 12.78 -32.86
C PHE A 388 -2.13 13.99 -33.47
N ARG A 389 -1.66 13.88 -34.71
CA ARG A 389 -1.00 15.02 -35.40
C ARG A 389 -1.94 16.20 -35.60
N ALA A 390 -3.19 15.94 -35.99
CA ALA A 390 -4.19 16.97 -36.14
C ALA A 390 -4.46 17.68 -34.80
N LEU A 391 -4.72 16.91 -33.74
CA LEU A 391 -5.03 17.42 -32.41
C LEU A 391 -3.82 18.15 -31.79
N GLN A 392 -2.57 17.65 -31.98
CA GLN A 392 -1.37 18.36 -31.52
C GLN A 392 -1.22 19.73 -32.18
N SER A 393 -1.58 19.84 -33.47
CA SER A 393 -1.56 21.14 -34.18
C SER A 393 -2.54 22.14 -33.59
N GLU A 394 -3.70 21.68 -33.11
CA GLU A 394 -4.70 22.52 -32.44
C GLU A 394 -4.27 22.93 -31.03
N LEU A 395 -3.60 22.03 -30.30
CA LEU A 395 -3.16 22.24 -28.93
C LEU A 395 -1.92 23.16 -28.82
N GLY A 396 -1.11 23.23 -29.87
CA GLY A 396 0.16 23.96 -29.87
C GLY A 396 1.06 23.50 -28.71
N ASP A 397 1.64 24.46 -27.98
CA ASP A 397 2.54 24.20 -26.85
C ASP A 397 1.80 24.04 -25.50
N SER A 398 0.48 24.13 -25.49
CA SER A 398 -0.29 24.05 -24.23
C SER A 398 -0.24 22.65 -23.59
N LEU A 399 -0.21 21.61 -24.42
CA LEU A 399 -0.09 20.21 -24.02
C LEU A 399 0.67 19.43 -25.10
N ARG A 400 1.77 18.79 -24.73
CA ARG A 400 2.49 17.87 -25.61
C ARG A 400 1.83 16.49 -25.56
N LEU A 401 1.27 16.07 -26.70
CA LEU A 401 0.75 14.72 -26.88
C LEU A 401 1.88 13.79 -27.35
N LEU A 402 1.94 12.59 -26.76
CA LEU A 402 2.81 11.50 -27.18
C LEU A 402 1.94 10.36 -27.68
N HIS A 403 2.10 9.99 -28.95
CA HIS A 403 1.50 8.79 -29.49
C HIS A 403 2.29 7.58 -29.02
N GLY A 404 1.77 6.85 -28.06
CA GLY A 404 2.39 5.70 -27.43
C GLY A 404 1.68 4.39 -27.71
N VAL A 405 2.20 3.34 -27.08
CA VAL A 405 1.63 1.99 -27.09
C VAL A 405 2.05 1.25 -25.83
N GLU A 406 1.15 0.44 -25.27
CA GLU A 406 1.50 -0.54 -24.24
C GLU A 406 1.73 -1.91 -24.88
N LEU A 407 3.00 -2.32 -24.86
CA LEU A 407 3.50 -3.59 -25.42
C LEU A 407 3.42 -4.71 -24.38
N ASN A 408 3.10 -5.92 -24.78
CA ASN A 408 3.25 -7.09 -23.93
C ASN A 408 4.70 -7.59 -23.92
N ILE A 409 5.18 -8.04 -22.75
CA ILE A 409 6.47 -8.70 -22.58
C ILE A 409 6.24 -10.21 -22.58
N GLY A 410 6.58 -10.90 -23.65
CA GLY A 410 6.46 -12.34 -23.77
C GLY A 410 7.40 -13.12 -22.84
N ALA A 411 7.35 -14.44 -22.89
CA ALA A 411 8.04 -15.33 -21.95
C ALA A 411 9.55 -15.18 -21.94
N GLU A 412 10.16 -14.88 -23.10
CA GLU A 412 11.61 -14.70 -23.26
C GLU A 412 12.01 -13.21 -23.34
N GLY A 413 11.03 -12.30 -23.22
CA GLY A 413 11.24 -10.85 -23.28
C GLY A 413 11.00 -10.24 -24.66
N GLU A 414 10.42 -11.00 -25.58
CA GLU A 414 9.97 -10.51 -26.88
C GLU A 414 8.82 -9.51 -26.71
N LEU A 415 8.74 -8.54 -27.62
CA LEU A 415 7.75 -7.48 -27.60
C LEU A 415 6.86 -7.54 -28.84
N ASP A 416 5.61 -7.08 -28.70
CA ASP A 416 4.72 -6.94 -29.84
C ASP A 416 5.35 -6.07 -30.93
N TYR A 417 4.96 -6.36 -32.16
CA TYR A 417 5.41 -5.72 -33.41
C TYR A 417 6.94 -5.84 -33.63
N ASP A 418 7.38 -5.50 -34.83
CA ASP A 418 8.79 -5.37 -35.15
C ASP A 418 9.37 -4.03 -34.61
N LEU A 419 10.69 -3.98 -34.50
CA LEU A 419 11.38 -2.82 -33.94
C LEU A 419 11.17 -1.55 -34.77
N GLU A 420 11.05 -1.64 -36.10
CA GLU A 420 10.83 -0.50 -36.98
C GLU A 420 9.48 0.17 -36.65
N PHE A 421 8.42 -0.64 -36.51
CA PHE A 421 7.10 -0.16 -36.14
C PHE A 421 7.08 0.45 -34.74
N ARG A 422 7.73 -0.19 -33.74
CA ARG A 422 7.81 0.33 -32.38
C ARG A 422 8.55 1.67 -32.30
N ARG A 423 9.62 1.85 -33.09
CA ARG A 423 10.36 3.13 -33.17
C ARG A 423 9.55 4.29 -33.72
N ALA A 424 8.45 4.02 -34.37
CA ALA A 424 7.56 5.06 -34.90
C ALA A 424 6.67 5.69 -33.81
N PHE A 425 6.54 5.10 -32.64
CA PHE A 425 5.83 5.68 -31.49
C PHE A 425 6.67 6.70 -30.76
N ASP A 426 6.02 7.68 -30.13
CA ASP A 426 6.67 8.66 -29.25
C ASP A 426 6.99 8.11 -27.88
N TRP A 427 6.26 7.07 -27.44
CA TRP A 427 6.38 6.48 -26.12
C TRP A 427 5.97 5.00 -26.15
N CYS A 428 6.80 4.13 -25.61
CA CYS A 428 6.44 2.71 -25.47
C CYS A 428 6.54 2.30 -24.01
N VAL A 429 5.43 1.83 -23.46
CA VAL A 429 5.34 1.14 -22.18
C VAL A 429 5.44 -0.35 -22.47
N ALA A 430 6.25 -1.10 -21.72
CA ALA A 430 6.29 -2.55 -21.82
C ALA A 430 5.82 -3.18 -20.52
N SER A 431 4.82 -4.06 -20.58
CA SER A 431 4.14 -4.61 -19.42
C SER A 431 3.99 -6.12 -19.49
N VAL A 432 3.86 -6.76 -18.33
CA VAL A 432 3.63 -8.20 -18.22
C VAL A 432 2.13 -8.48 -18.08
N HIS A 433 1.54 -9.14 -19.09
CA HIS A 433 0.11 -9.48 -19.10
C HIS A 433 -0.18 -10.98 -19.06
N ASP A 434 0.84 -11.82 -19.22
CA ASP A 434 0.72 -13.29 -19.26
C ASP A 434 1.93 -13.99 -18.60
N HIS A 435 1.97 -15.33 -18.65
CA HIS A 435 3.07 -16.13 -18.09
C HIS A 435 3.44 -15.75 -16.65
N PHE A 436 2.43 -15.54 -15.80
CA PHE A 436 2.63 -15.13 -14.39
C PHE A 436 3.27 -16.22 -13.53
N GLU A 437 3.23 -17.47 -13.99
CA GLU A 437 3.72 -18.68 -13.30
C GLU A 437 5.23 -18.89 -13.44
N LEU A 438 5.92 -18.13 -14.30
CA LEU A 438 7.36 -18.28 -14.49
C LEU A 438 8.13 -18.03 -13.18
N ASP A 439 9.25 -18.73 -13.03
CA ASP A 439 10.10 -18.56 -11.87
C ASP A 439 10.76 -17.16 -11.79
N ARG A 440 11.32 -16.83 -10.63
CA ARG A 440 11.95 -15.53 -10.37
C ARG A 440 13.03 -15.18 -11.39
N ALA A 441 13.85 -16.14 -11.78
CA ALA A 441 14.95 -15.90 -12.71
C ALA A 441 14.43 -15.61 -14.12
N ALA A 442 13.45 -16.38 -14.59
CA ALA A 442 12.81 -16.20 -15.89
C ALA A 442 12.05 -14.87 -15.94
N GLN A 443 11.23 -14.56 -14.91
CA GLN A 443 10.52 -13.28 -14.83
C GLN A 443 11.48 -12.08 -14.85
N THR A 444 12.58 -12.15 -14.10
CA THR A 444 13.58 -11.08 -14.06
C THR A 444 14.30 -10.92 -15.40
N ARG A 445 14.69 -12.03 -16.04
CA ARG A 445 15.38 -12.00 -17.35
C ARG A 445 14.52 -11.38 -18.43
N ARG A 446 13.23 -11.76 -18.55
CA ARG A 446 12.36 -11.22 -19.61
C ARG A 446 12.11 -9.73 -19.45
N VAL A 447 11.92 -9.23 -18.22
CA VAL A 447 11.76 -7.80 -17.98
C VAL A 447 13.04 -7.04 -18.32
N ILE A 448 14.22 -7.54 -17.91
CA ILE A 448 15.51 -6.92 -18.26
C ILE A 448 15.74 -6.95 -19.78
N ALA A 449 15.33 -8.01 -20.49
CA ALA A 449 15.41 -8.08 -21.94
C ALA A 449 14.56 -6.98 -22.59
N ALA A 450 13.32 -6.78 -22.12
CA ALA A 450 12.46 -5.69 -22.58
C ALA A 450 13.07 -4.30 -22.27
N MET A 451 13.67 -4.08 -21.09
CA MET A 451 14.34 -2.81 -20.74
C MET A 451 15.54 -2.50 -21.66
N ARG A 452 16.18 -3.50 -22.21
CA ARG A 452 17.30 -3.35 -23.17
C ARG A 452 16.86 -3.08 -24.59
N ASP A 453 15.59 -3.25 -24.90
CA ASP A 453 15.06 -2.88 -26.21
C ASP A 453 15.04 -1.35 -26.35
N PRO A 454 15.63 -0.79 -27.42
CA PRO A 454 15.79 0.66 -27.58
C PRO A 454 14.48 1.41 -27.81
N SER A 455 13.38 0.72 -28.07
CA SER A 455 12.04 1.34 -28.20
C SER A 455 11.34 1.52 -26.86
N VAL A 456 11.71 0.77 -25.81
CA VAL A 456 11.03 0.78 -24.52
C VAL A 456 11.44 2.01 -23.70
N SER A 457 10.46 2.81 -23.33
CA SER A 457 10.63 4.03 -22.53
C SER A 457 10.39 3.79 -21.04
N MET A 458 9.44 2.90 -20.71
CA MET A 458 9.01 2.63 -19.33
C MET A 458 8.56 1.16 -19.20
N ILE A 459 8.80 0.57 -18.03
CA ILE A 459 8.13 -0.69 -17.64
C ILE A 459 6.89 -0.34 -16.86
N GLY A 460 5.73 -0.77 -17.38
CA GLY A 460 4.41 -0.59 -16.77
C GLY A 460 4.14 -1.64 -15.69
N HIS A 461 3.36 -1.29 -14.67
CA HIS A 461 2.91 -2.12 -13.52
C HIS A 461 3.74 -3.40 -13.31
N LEU A 462 5.04 -3.18 -13.07
CA LEU A 462 6.16 -4.13 -13.11
C LEU A 462 5.88 -5.49 -12.44
N SER A 463 5.19 -5.51 -11.30
CA SER A 463 4.92 -6.76 -10.59
C SER A 463 3.64 -7.47 -11.05
N ALA A 464 2.89 -6.88 -11.97
CA ALA A 464 1.63 -7.39 -12.52
C ALA A 464 0.61 -7.81 -11.44
N ARG A 465 0.73 -7.30 -10.22
CA ARG A 465 -0.10 -7.66 -9.07
C ARG A 465 -1.51 -7.09 -9.14
N MET A 466 -2.45 -7.77 -8.48
CA MET A 466 -3.79 -7.26 -8.17
C MET A 466 -4.06 -7.47 -6.69
N ILE A 467 -4.16 -6.39 -5.92
CA ILE A 467 -4.33 -6.42 -4.45
C ILE A 467 -5.65 -7.13 -4.10
N GLY A 468 -5.57 -8.21 -3.31
CA GLY A 468 -6.72 -9.04 -2.98
C GLY A 468 -7.11 -10.05 -4.07
N GLY A 469 -6.37 -10.10 -5.18
CA GLY A 469 -6.56 -11.04 -6.30
C GLY A 469 -5.26 -11.76 -6.66
N ARG A 470 -4.63 -11.34 -7.75
CA ARG A 470 -3.37 -11.96 -8.22
C ARG A 470 -2.17 -11.47 -7.40
N PRO A 471 -1.34 -12.39 -6.86
CA PRO A 471 -0.09 -12.02 -6.20
C PRO A 471 0.89 -11.39 -7.19
N PRO A 472 1.90 -10.62 -6.72
CA PRO A 472 2.97 -10.13 -7.56
C PRO A 472 3.75 -11.30 -8.18
N ILE A 473 4.19 -11.14 -9.43
CA ILE A 473 5.16 -12.05 -10.03
C ILE A 473 6.49 -11.98 -9.27
N MET A 474 7.21 -13.08 -9.25
CA MET A 474 8.47 -13.19 -8.52
C MET A 474 9.60 -12.46 -9.29
N LEU A 475 10.10 -11.35 -8.75
CA LEU A 475 11.16 -10.53 -9.38
C LEU A 475 12.37 -10.35 -8.46
N ASP A 476 13.52 -10.18 -9.07
CA ASP A 476 14.71 -9.62 -8.42
C ASP A 476 14.70 -8.10 -8.62
N ILE A 477 14.15 -7.39 -7.64
CA ILE A 477 14.00 -5.93 -7.71
C ILE A 477 15.35 -5.21 -7.79
N ASP A 478 16.41 -5.76 -7.17
CA ASP A 478 17.73 -5.13 -7.19
C ASP A 478 18.37 -5.27 -8.59
N ALA A 479 18.19 -6.41 -9.25
CA ALA A 479 18.62 -6.63 -10.63
C ALA A 479 17.82 -5.75 -11.61
N ILE A 480 16.52 -5.61 -11.42
CA ILE A 480 15.66 -4.70 -12.21
C ILE A 480 16.10 -3.24 -12.04
N ALA A 481 16.33 -2.80 -10.80
CA ALA A 481 16.79 -1.44 -10.52
C ALA A 481 18.17 -1.15 -11.12
N ALA A 482 19.07 -2.13 -11.12
CA ALA A 482 20.37 -2.02 -11.79
C ALA A 482 20.21 -1.89 -13.31
N ALA A 483 19.32 -2.67 -13.91
CA ALA A 483 19.04 -2.60 -15.35
C ALA A 483 18.37 -1.25 -15.71
N ALA A 484 17.45 -0.74 -14.87
CA ALA A 484 16.84 0.58 -15.06
C ALA A 484 17.89 1.71 -15.04
N GLU A 485 18.84 1.66 -14.10
CA GLU A 485 19.96 2.60 -14.03
C GLU A 485 20.87 2.49 -15.27
N GLU A 486 21.16 1.27 -15.74
CA GLU A 486 21.98 1.00 -16.92
C GLU A 486 21.32 1.50 -18.21
N THR A 487 20.06 1.15 -18.42
CA THR A 487 19.32 1.43 -19.66
C THR A 487 18.69 2.80 -19.69
N GLY A 488 18.46 3.44 -18.51
CA GLY A 488 17.68 4.67 -18.34
C GLY A 488 16.18 4.47 -18.59
N THR A 489 15.70 3.20 -18.68
CA THR A 489 14.29 2.88 -18.77
C THR A 489 13.59 3.27 -17.47
N ALA A 490 12.49 4.04 -17.55
CA ALA A 490 11.74 4.42 -16.37
C ALA A 490 10.99 3.24 -15.76
N LEU A 491 10.75 3.28 -14.45
CA LEU A 491 9.81 2.38 -13.78
C LEU A 491 8.53 3.13 -13.43
N GLU A 492 7.42 2.48 -13.68
CA GLU A 492 6.11 3.01 -13.33
C GLU A 492 5.84 2.94 -11.82
N VAL A 493 5.23 3.99 -11.28
CA VAL A 493 4.45 3.95 -10.04
C VAL A 493 2.99 4.12 -10.40
N ASN A 494 2.30 3.01 -10.55
CA ASN A 494 0.93 2.94 -11.03
C ASN A 494 -0.06 3.28 -9.90
N GLY A 495 -0.94 4.25 -10.16
CA GLY A 495 -1.94 4.75 -9.22
C GLY A 495 -3.27 4.02 -9.24
N ALA A 496 -3.46 3.02 -10.08
CA ALA A 496 -4.68 2.22 -10.04
C ALA A 496 -4.78 1.48 -8.71
N LEU A 497 -5.80 1.77 -7.91
CA LEU A 497 -5.97 1.22 -6.55
C LEU A 497 -5.92 -0.32 -6.47
N PRO A 498 -6.42 -1.08 -7.47
CA PRO A 498 -6.25 -2.52 -7.45
C PRO A 498 -4.79 -2.98 -7.61
N ARG A 499 -3.91 -2.13 -8.17
CA ARG A 499 -2.51 -2.45 -8.43
C ARG A 499 -1.56 -1.81 -7.42
N LEU A 500 -1.52 -0.46 -7.32
CA LEU A 500 -0.51 0.33 -6.60
C LEU A 500 0.90 -0.24 -6.81
N ASP A 501 1.26 -0.40 -8.06
CA ASP A 501 2.47 -1.10 -8.52
C ASP A 501 3.50 -0.05 -9.00
N LEU A 502 4.68 0.00 -8.50
CA LEU A 502 5.39 -0.85 -7.53
C LEU A 502 4.85 -0.71 -6.10
N SER A 503 4.96 -1.80 -5.33
CA SER A 503 4.67 -1.74 -3.89
C SER A 503 5.65 -0.82 -3.16
N VAL A 504 5.24 -0.33 -1.98
CA VAL A 504 6.11 0.46 -1.10
C VAL A 504 7.42 -0.28 -0.78
N GLU A 505 7.36 -1.59 -0.55
CA GLU A 505 8.54 -2.42 -0.29
C GLU A 505 9.49 -2.46 -1.49
N ALA A 506 8.95 -2.69 -2.70
CA ALA A 506 9.74 -2.72 -3.93
C ALA A 506 10.37 -1.34 -4.21
N LEU A 507 9.61 -0.25 -4.07
CA LEU A 507 10.14 1.12 -4.21
C LEU A 507 11.28 1.40 -3.21
N ARG A 508 11.15 0.98 -1.96
CA ARG A 508 12.21 1.15 -0.95
C ARG A 508 13.49 0.42 -1.32
N ARG A 509 13.42 -0.74 -1.97
CA ARG A 509 14.59 -1.49 -2.45
C ARG A 509 15.36 -0.78 -3.56
N THR A 510 14.72 0.12 -4.29
CA THR A 510 15.41 0.92 -5.32
C THR A 510 16.20 2.12 -4.75
N ARG A 511 16.16 2.34 -3.41
CA ARG A 511 16.94 3.41 -2.77
C ARG A 511 18.43 3.22 -3.03
N GLY A 512 19.12 4.32 -3.27
CA GLY A 512 20.56 4.31 -3.54
C GLY A 512 20.94 4.02 -4.99
N ARG A 513 19.97 3.75 -5.87
CA ARG A 513 20.15 3.61 -7.33
C ARG A 513 19.58 4.82 -8.07
N ASP A 514 20.16 5.16 -9.21
CA ASP A 514 19.69 6.26 -10.08
C ASP A 514 18.58 5.78 -11.02
N VAL A 515 17.44 5.37 -10.46
CA VAL A 515 16.25 4.93 -11.20
C VAL A 515 15.30 6.12 -11.39
N THR A 516 14.86 6.35 -12.61
CA THR A 516 13.79 7.33 -12.92
C THR A 516 12.42 6.69 -12.77
N PHE A 517 11.50 7.38 -12.10
CA PHE A 517 10.11 6.95 -11.95
C PHE A 517 9.15 7.88 -12.70
N LEU A 518 7.99 7.33 -13.07
CA LEU A 518 6.84 8.07 -13.56
C LEU A 518 5.61 7.68 -12.75
N LEU A 519 4.91 8.66 -12.21
CA LEU A 519 3.63 8.49 -11.53
C LEU A 519 2.53 8.47 -12.58
N THR A 520 1.77 7.41 -12.69
CA THR A 520 0.79 7.21 -13.76
C THR A 520 -0.56 6.81 -13.21
N SER A 521 -1.60 6.97 -14.01
CA SER A 521 -2.96 6.61 -13.63
C SER A 521 -3.37 5.21 -14.09
N ASP A 522 -2.84 4.73 -15.23
CA ASP A 522 -3.35 3.57 -15.96
C ASP A 522 -4.87 3.76 -16.23
N ALA A 523 -5.20 4.99 -16.67
CA ALA A 523 -6.58 5.43 -16.83
C ALA A 523 -7.21 4.81 -18.09
N HIS A 524 -8.38 4.23 -17.91
CA HIS A 524 -9.26 3.73 -18.99
C HIS A 524 -10.50 4.62 -19.17
N ARG A 525 -10.60 5.68 -18.35
CA ARG A 525 -11.61 6.75 -18.43
C ARG A 525 -10.96 8.08 -18.09
N ALA A 526 -11.46 9.15 -18.66
CA ALA A 526 -10.92 10.49 -18.45
C ALA A 526 -10.91 10.92 -16.97
N GLU A 527 -11.92 10.51 -16.18
CA GLU A 527 -11.98 10.79 -14.75
C GLU A 527 -10.86 10.10 -13.97
N GLU A 528 -10.41 8.93 -14.44
CA GLU A 528 -9.41 8.10 -13.78
C GLU A 528 -7.99 8.68 -13.84
N LEU A 529 -7.75 9.73 -14.64
CA LEU A 529 -6.50 10.51 -14.57
C LEU A 529 -6.23 11.05 -13.15
N GLU A 530 -7.26 11.15 -12.29
CA GLU A 530 -7.08 11.51 -10.88
C GLU A 530 -6.28 10.48 -10.08
N ARG A 531 -6.18 9.23 -10.54
CA ARG A 531 -5.46 8.14 -9.87
C ARG A 531 -3.97 8.42 -9.69
N VAL A 532 -3.40 9.34 -10.46
CA VAL A 532 -2.01 9.82 -10.24
C VAL A 532 -1.79 10.30 -8.80
N ARG A 533 -2.83 10.83 -8.12
CA ARG A 533 -2.76 11.16 -6.68
C ARG A 533 -2.41 9.95 -5.81
N TYR A 534 -2.87 8.76 -6.18
CA TYR A 534 -2.59 7.53 -5.45
C TYR A 534 -1.16 7.03 -5.71
N ALA A 535 -0.66 7.19 -6.93
CA ALA A 535 0.76 6.97 -7.24
C ALA A 535 1.65 7.90 -6.40
N THR A 536 1.26 9.17 -6.26
CA THR A 536 1.95 10.15 -5.42
C THR A 536 2.02 9.70 -3.97
N LEU A 537 0.88 9.35 -3.36
CA LEU A 537 0.82 8.86 -1.97
C LEU A 537 1.65 7.59 -1.76
N ASN A 538 1.65 6.68 -2.75
CA ASN A 538 2.43 5.45 -2.70
C ASN A 538 3.94 5.73 -2.75
N ALA A 539 4.36 6.66 -3.60
CA ALA A 539 5.76 7.10 -3.71
C ALA A 539 6.23 7.85 -2.45
N GLU A 540 5.41 8.76 -1.89
CA GLU A 540 5.68 9.43 -0.61
C GLU A 540 5.84 8.42 0.52
N ARG A 541 4.93 7.46 0.62
CA ARG A 541 4.97 6.38 1.61
C ARG A 541 6.24 5.54 1.52
N ALA A 542 6.77 5.40 0.31
CA ALA A 542 8.04 4.71 0.05
C ALA A 542 9.27 5.62 0.24
N TRP A 543 9.11 6.92 0.50
CA TRP A 543 10.17 7.92 0.60
C TRP A 543 10.97 8.03 -0.71
N VAL A 544 10.30 7.99 -1.85
CA VAL A 544 10.93 8.23 -3.16
C VAL A 544 11.38 9.69 -3.23
N ASP A 545 12.64 9.91 -3.65
CA ASP A 545 13.15 11.27 -3.84
C ASP A 545 12.41 11.93 -5.03
N PRO A 546 11.78 13.10 -4.84
CA PRO A 546 11.09 13.82 -5.91
C PRO A 546 11.95 14.09 -7.15
N ASP A 547 13.27 14.28 -6.99
CA ASP A 547 14.18 14.51 -8.11
C ASP A 547 14.29 13.30 -9.06
N ARG A 548 13.85 12.12 -8.62
CA ARG A 548 13.80 10.89 -9.42
C ARG A 548 12.45 10.67 -10.11
N ILE A 549 11.47 11.55 -9.91
CA ILE A 549 10.13 11.44 -10.49
C ILE A 549 10.03 12.38 -11.69
N ALA A 550 10.16 11.84 -12.90
CA ALA A 550 10.34 12.66 -14.10
C ALA A 550 9.14 13.56 -14.39
N ASN A 551 7.93 13.11 -14.19
CA ASN A 551 6.73 13.91 -14.47
C ASN A 551 6.36 14.94 -13.37
N THR A 552 7.30 15.21 -12.46
CA THR A 552 7.27 16.38 -11.55
C THR A 552 8.34 17.42 -11.89
N TRP A 553 9.21 17.15 -12.88
CA TRP A 553 10.25 18.08 -13.30
C TRP A 553 9.65 19.27 -14.06
N ALA A 554 10.49 20.32 -14.26
CA ALA A 554 10.11 21.41 -15.15
C ALA A 554 9.80 20.88 -16.56
N PRO A 555 8.80 21.43 -17.27
CA PRO A 555 8.35 20.92 -18.55
C PRO A 555 9.47 20.75 -19.58
N GLU A 556 10.39 21.72 -19.65
CA GLU A 556 11.50 21.73 -20.59
C GLU A 556 12.46 20.56 -20.31
N ARG A 557 12.77 20.30 -19.03
CA ARG A 557 13.60 19.16 -18.61
C ARG A 557 12.94 17.83 -18.95
N LEU A 558 11.63 17.72 -18.69
CA LEU A 558 10.86 16.49 -18.97
C LEU A 558 10.84 16.22 -20.48
N ILE A 559 10.55 17.21 -21.30
CA ILE A 559 10.52 17.08 -22.77
C ILE A 559 11.90 16.71 -23.32
N SER A 560 12.96 17.37 -22.85
CA SER A 560 14.33 17.02 -23.24
C SER A 560 14.66 15.57 -22.87
N TRP A 561 14.33 15.13 -21.65
CA TRP A 561 14.55 13.76 -21.21
C TRP A 561 13.82 12.73 -22.08
N ILE A 562 12.56 12.99 -22.46
CA ILE A 562 11.79 12.13 -23.36
C ILE A 562 12.48 12.03 -24.73
N THR A 563 12.96 13.16 -25.27
CA THR A 563 13.64 13.22 -26.57
C THR A 563 14.98 12.50 -26.54
N ASP A 564 15.79 12.70 -25.49
CA ASP A 564 17.11 12.10 -25.31
C ASP A 564 17.03 10.58 -25.13
N ASN A 565 16.00 10.11 -24.46
CA ASN A 565 15.78 8.68 -24.25
C ASN A 565 15.44 7.91 -25.54
N ARG A 566 15.07 8.62 -26.60
CA ARG A 566 14.76 8.07 -27.93
C ARG A 566 15.96 8.12 -28.89
N SER A 567 17.06 8.76 -28.50
CA SER A 567 18.24 8.85 -29.37
C SER A 567 18.91 7.48 -29.53
N PRO A 568 19.20 7.04 -30.76
CA PRO A 568 19.87 5.74 -31.03
C PRO A 568 21.35 5.72 -30.62
N LEU A 569 21.89 6.81 -30.08
CA LEU A 569 23.26 6.85 -29.59
C LEU A 569 23.38 6.08 -28.27
N PRO A 570 24.49 5.31 -28.07
CA PRO A 570 24.73 4.65 -26.80
C PRO A 570 24.70 5.69 -25.69
N ARG A 571 23.82 5.48 -24.71
CA ARG A 571 23.67 6.35 -23.53
C ARG A 571 25.02 6.42 -22.83
N ARG A 572 25.77 7.49 -23.04
CA ARG A 572 27.03 7.74 -22.33
C ARG A 572 26.67 7.91 -20.85
N GLY A 573 27.28 7.05 -20.01
CA GLY A 573 27.19 7.18 -18.56
C GLY A 573 27.44 8.65 -18.18
N ARG A 574 26.42 9.29 -17.60
CA ARG A 574 26.52 10.67 -17.15
C ARG A 574 27.60 10.73 -16.07
N ALA A 575 28.72 11.38 -16.39
CA ALA A 575 29.72 11.75 -15.41
C ALA A 575 29.00 12.53 -14.29
N ARG A 576 29.07 12.01 -13.06
CA ARG A 576 28.57 12.68 -11.86
C ARG A 576 29.23 14.03 -11.72
N THR A 577 28.56 15.13 -12.03
CA THR A 577 28.83 16.39 -11.37
C THR A 577 28.12 16.34 -10.01
N ARG A 578 28.81 15.88 -8.98
CA ARG A 578 28.42 16.15 -7.60
C ARG A 578 28.43 17.67 -7.44
N PRO A 579 27.32 18.31 -7.00
CA PRO A 579 27.45 19.63 -6.40
C PRO A 579 28.30 19.43 -5.14
N GLY A 580 29.39 20.14 -5.04
CA GLY A 580 30.22 20.14 -3.86
C GLY A 580 29.47 20.74 -2.67
N CYS A 581 29.75 20.17 -1.50
CA CYS A 581 29.50 20.56 -0.12
C CYS A 581 28.13 21.10 0.25
#